data_9decaf72a4fac5bc38e852f6fbb1a92b
#
_entry.id   9decaf72a4fac5bc38e852f6fbb1a92b
#
_cell.length_a   1.000
_cell.length_b   1.000
_cell.length_c   1.000
_cell.angle_alpha   90.00
_cell.angle_beta   90.00
_cell.angle_gamma   90.00
#
_symmetry.space_group_name_H-M   'P 1'
#
loop_
_entity.id
_entity.type
_entity.pdbx_description
1 polymer ?
#
loop_
_entity_poly.entity_id
_entity_poly.type
_entity_poly.pdbx_seq_one_letter_code
_entity_poly.pdbx_strand_id
1 'polypeptide(L)'
;MYTKTNKEIYRFKIFVEEEIEKEVDVEKEVDVEKDVEVQKEVDVEKTRKNKKGEEETYTEKEEQTVIEKKTVKEKQIVKEKRKEKVKNEHVFVLKQPTRRQMEEADMEYSIEMSRCVKQGILTKAMLLNKYSDTGGIMSEAEAKELSEMYGRLGELQTEFTSWKMSDKSEFSEKQQKVVEEMADLRRSIAKTETNFSALLSHTADNKAQTKVISWYLLHLTLKEKDGELKDYFPGDSFDSRKDYLYSLEENEDDVFAAVYDKLTAFVSFWYFSVSATNQDFKDLEEDIDSGNL
;
A
#
# COMPACT_ATOMS: atom_id res chain seq x y z
N MET A 1 32.68 10.68 -4.82
CA MET A 1 31.20 10.59 -4.84
C MET A 1 30.74 10.27 -3.44
N TYR A 2 30.16 11.22 -2.73
CA TYR A 2 29.58 10.96 -1.41
C TYR A 2 28.22 10.32 -1.65
N THR A 3 28.13 9.01 -1.49
CA THR A 3 26.84 8.32 -1.37
C THR A 3 26.17 8.85 -0.10
N LYS A 4 25.19 9.74 -0.25
CA LYS A 4 24.27 10.08 0.83
C LYS A 4 23.52 8.79 1.17
N THR A 5 23.98 8.09 2.19
CA THR A 5 23.17 7.07 2.85
C THR A 5 21.98 7.80 3.44
N ASN A 6 20.80 7.66 2.82
CA ASN A 6 19.57 8.10 3.43
C ASN A 6 19.46 7.35 4.76
N LYS A 7 19.55 8.08 5.88
CA LYS A 7 19.32 7.46 7.17
C LYS A 7 17.88 6.98 7.18
N GLU A 8 17.71 5.68 7.33
CA GLU A 8 16.41 5.04 7.40
C GLU A 8 15.85 5.20 8.82
N ILE A 9 14.56 5.51 8.94
CA ILE A 9 13.81 5.43 10.19
C ILE A 9 13.41 3.98 10.40
N TYR A 10 12.73 3.38 9.42
CA TYR A 10 12.27 2.02 9.46
C TYR A 10 12.13 1.42 8.05
N ARG A 11 12.37 0.10 7.95
CA ARG A 11 12.20 -0.69 6.72
C ARG A 11 11.32 -1.89 7.03
N PHE A 12 10.30 -2.10 6.22
CA PHE A 12 9.36 -3.22 6.38
C PHE A 12 8.93 -3.78 5.03
N LYS A 13 8.26 -4.93 5.07
CA LYS A 13 7.83 -5.67 3.90
C LYS A 13 6.35 -5.96 3.99
N ILE A 14 5.68 -5.89 2.86
CA ILE A 14 4.32 -6.38 2.71
C ILE A 14 4.25 -7.42 1.61
N PHE A 15 3.27 -8.31 1.70
CA PHE A 15 2.99 -9.32 0.69
C PHE A 15 1.61 -9.08 0.13
N VAL A 16 1.54 -8.84 -1.17
CA VAL A 16 0.27 -8.60 -1.88
C VAL A 16 0.04 -9.71 -2.88
N GLU A 17 -1.18 -10.23 -2.96
CA GLU A 17 -1.57 -11.20 -3.97
C GLU A 17 -1.97 -10.45 -5.24
N GLU A 18 -1.13 -10.51 -6.27
CA GLU A 18 -1.40 -9.92 -7.57
C GLU A 18 -1.83 -11.01 -8.56
N GLU A 19 -2.86 -10.72 -9.35
CA GLU A 19 -3.26 -11.59 -10.46
C GLU A 19 -2.35 -11.35 -11.66
N ILE A 20 -1.48 -12.32 -11.97
CA ILE A 20 -0.62 -12.27 -13.15
C ILE A 20 -1.19 -13.18 -14.23
N GLU A 21 -1.37 -12.64 -15.44
CA GLU A 21 -1.70 -13.45 -16.59
C GLU A 21 -0.44 -14.20 -17.06
N LYS A 22 -0.41 -15.52 -16.88
CA LYS A 22 0.62 -16.38 -17.46
C LYS A 22 0.07 -17.10 -18.68
N GLU A 23 0.88 -17.11 -19.76
CA GLU A 23 0.62 -17.99 -20.89
C GLU A 23 1.05 -19.41 -20.50
N VAL A 24 0.07 -20.31 -20.45
CA VAL A 24 0.31 -21.73 -20.17
C VAL A 24 0.04 -22.51 -21.44
N ASP A 25 0.99 -23.33 -21.84
CA ASP A 25 0.83 -24.24 -22.96
C ASP A 25 -0.11 -25.38 -22.55
N VAL A 26 -1.30 -25.40 -23.12
CA VAL A 26 -2.32 -26.44 -22.86
C VAL A 26 -2.48 -27.31 -24.09
N GLU A 27 -2.31 -28.63 -23.92
CA GLU A 27 -2.63 -29.59 -24.97
C GLU A 27 -4.17 -29.65 -25.15
N LYS A 28 -4.66 -29.24 -26.30
CA LYS A 28 -6.05 -29.41 -26.69
C LYS A 28 -6.17 -30.37 -27.85
N GLU A 29 -7.16 -31.27 -27.78
CA GLU A 29 -7.56 -32.07 -28.91
C GLU A 29 -8.39 -31.19 -29.86
N VAL A 30 -7.84 -30.97 -31.06
CA VAL A 30 -8.54 -30.21 -32.10
C VAL A 30 -8.92 -31.16 -33.21
N ASP A 31 -10.16 -31.09 -33.65
CA ASP A 31 -10.63 -31.86 -34.77
C ASP A 31 -10.07 -31.28 -36.06
N VAL A 32 -9.18 -32.03 -36.70
CA VAL A 32 -8.55 -31.64 -37.96
C VAL A 32 -9.11 -32.51 -39.07
N GLU A 33 -9.68 -31.92 -40.12
CA GLU A 33 -10.08 -32.65 -41.33
C GLU A 33 -8.83 -33.03 -42.11
N LYS A 34 -8.62 -34.34 -42.27
CA LYS A 34 -7.57 -34.88 -43.12
C LYS A 34 -8.19 -35.64 -44.30
N ASP A 35 -7.60 -35.40 -45.46
CA ASP A 35 -7.90 -36.19 -46.66
C ASP A 35 -7.25 -37.56 -46.48
N VAL A 36 -8.08 -38.60 -46.38
CA VAL A 36 -7.62 -39.98 -46.24
C VAL A 36 -7.97 -40.71 -47.50
N GLU A 37 -6.96 -41.32 -48.15
CA GLU A 37 -7.17 -42.20 -49.26
C GLU A 37 -7.84 -43.51 -48.79
N VAL A 38 -9.03 -43.77 -49.25
CA VAL A 38 -9.77 -45.01 -48.95
C VAL A 38 -9.97 -45.79 -50.24
N GLN A 39 -9.53 -47.03 -50.23
CA GLN A 39 -9.85 -47.94 -51.33
C GLN A 39 -11.29 -48.42 -51.21
N LYS A 40 -12.09 -48.14 -52.23
CA LYS A 40 -13.47 -48.62 -52.31
C LYS A 40 -13.62 -49.49 -53.53
N GLU A 41 -14.29 -50.64 -53.34
CA GLU A 41 -14.75 -51.45 -54.47
C GLU A 41 -15.93 -50.73 -55.15
N VAL A 42 -15.75 -50.39 -56.40
CA VAL A 42 -16.81 -49.76 -57.20
C VAL A 42 -17.19 -50.75 -58.30
N ASP A 43 -18.46 -51.01 -58.40
CA ASP A 43 -19.01 -51.83 -59.48
C ASP A 43 -18.95 -51.05 -60.80
N VAL A 44 -18.09 -51.52 -61.71
CA VAL A 44 -17.93 -50.91 -63.04
C VAL A 44 -18.58 -51.79 -64.08
N GLU A 45 -19.53 -51.21 -64.78
CA GLU A 45 -20.20 -51.92 -65.89
C GLU A 45 -19.26 -51.93 -67.10
N LYS A 46 -18.88 -53.16 -67.54
CA LYS A 46 -18.07 -53.37 -68.72
C LYS A 46 -18.91 -54.07 -69.77
N THR A 47 -18.78 -53.63 -71.02
CA THR A 47 -19.44 -54.23 -72.19
C THR A 47 -18.49 -55.18 -72.93
N ARG A 48 -18.92 -56.41 -73.16
CA ARG A 48 -18.16 -57.41 -73.91
C ARG A 48 -19.00 -57.92 -75.09
N LYS A 49 -18.45 -58.00 -76.26
CA LYS A 49 -19.11 -58.58 -77.43
C LYS A 49 -18.99 -60.11 -77.39
N ASN A 50 -20.22 -60.75 -77.40
CA ASN A 50 -20.28 -62.17 -77.38
C ASN A 50 -20.01 -62.71 -78.78
N LYS A 51 -19.75 -64.05 -78.93
CA LYS A 51 -19.39 -64.71 -80.23
C LYS A 51 -20.43 -64.55 -81.32
N LYS A 52 -21.63 -63.94 -81.05
CA LYS A 52 -22.67 -63.61 -82.00
C LYS A 52 -22.76 -62.14 -82.41
N GLY A 53 -21.83 -61.30 -81.87
CA GLY A 53 -21.75 -59.85 -82.16
C GLY A 53 -22.69 -58.98 -81.36
N GLU A 54 -23.40 -59.51 -80.37
CA GLU A 54 -24.25 -58.74 -79.46
C GLU A 54 -23.44 -58.23 -78.22
N GLU A 55 -23.72 -57.05 -77.76
CA GLU A 55 -23.06 -56.44 -76.61
C GLU A 55 -23.78 -56.91 -75.31
N GLU A 56 -23.06 -57.62 -74.43
CA GLU A 56 -23.48 -57.97 -73.09
C GLU A 56 -22.72 -57.12 -72.09
N THR A 57 -23.45 -56.47 -71.20
CA THR A 57 -22.92 -55.71 -70.05
C THR A 57 -22.80 -56.65 -68.85
N TYR A 58 -21.58 -56.67 -68.29
CA TYR A 58 -21.32 -57.39 -67.04
C TYR A 58 -20.67 -56.39 -66.03
N THR A 59 -20.94 -56.57 -64.74
CA THR A 59 -20.42 -55.76 -63.66
C THR A 59 -19.13 -56.42 -63.14
N GLU A 60 -18.10 -55.70 -63.13
CA GLU A 60 -16.79 -56.14 -62.55
C GLU A 60 -16.45 -55.17 -61.40
N LYS A 61 -16.01 -55.71 -60.26
CA LYS A 61 -15.59 -54.89 -59.13
C LYS A 61 -14.16 -54.46 -59.36
N GLU A 62 -13.97 -53.14 -59.41
CA GLU A 62 -12.65 -52.54 -59.47
C GLU A 62 -12.39 -51.73 -58.18
N GLU A 63 -11.21 -51.91 -57.61
CA GLU A 63 -10.76 -51.07 -56.46
C GLU A 63 -10.36 -49.69 -56.99
N GLN A 64 -11.10 -48.66 -56.55
CA GLN A 64 -10.77 -47.28 -56.83
C GLN A 64 -10.39 -46.56 -55.54
N THR A 65 -9.29 -45.84 -55.60
CA THR A 65 -8.84 -44.98 -54.48
C THR A 65 -9.65 -43.70 -54.51
N VAL A 66 -10.49 -43.52 -53.47
CA VAL A 66 -11.32 -42.31 -53.28
C VAL A 66 -10.76 -41.53 -52.09
N ILE A 67 -10.56 -40.25 -52.28
CA ILE A 67 -10.12 -39.34 -51.19
C ILE A 67 -11.39 -38.96 -50.37
N GLU A 68 -11.45 -39.43 -49.15
CA GLU A 68 -12.49 -39.02 -48.19
C GLU A 68 -11.91 -38.12 -47.09
N LYS A 69 -12.61 -37.04 -46.76
CA LYS A 69 -12.30 -36.20 -45.64
C LYS A 69 -12.73 -36.89 -44.35
N LYS A 70 -11.78 -37.27 -43.51
CA LYS A 70 -12.06 -37.78 -42.16
C LYS A 70 -11.55 -36.82 -41.14
N THR A 71 -12.39 -36.54 -40.15
CA THR A 71 -12.05 -35.75 -38.96
C THR A 71 -11.19 -36.61 -38.04
N VAL A 72 -9.92 -36.20 -37.86
CA VAL A 72 -8.98 -36.85 -36.94
C VAL A 72 -8.69 -35.91 -35.81
N LYS A 73 -8.74 -36.40 -34.57
CA LYS A 73 -8.37 -35.63 -33.40
C LYS A 73 -6.85 -35.57 -33.30
N GLU A 74 -6.31 -34.37 -33.40
CA GLU A 74 -4.90 -34.10 -33.16
C GLU A 74 -4.72 -33.26 -31.91
N LYS A 75 -3.70 -33.63 -31.11
CA LYS A 75 -3.29 -32.82 -29.98
C LYS A 75 -2.48 -31.64 -30.47
N GLN A 76 -2.98 -30.44 -30.28
CA GLN A 76 -2.28 -29.19 -30.54
C GLN A 76 -2.01 -28.46 -29.25
N ILE A 77 -0.81 -27.89 -29.12
CA ILE A 77 -0.43 -27.03 -28.00
C ILE A 77 -1.02 -25.64 -28.27
N VAL A 78 -2.00 -25.26 -27.47
CA VAL A 78 -2.62 -23.93 -27.55
C VAL A 78 -2.20 -23.14 -26.32
N LYS A 79 -1.71 -21.93 -26.53
CA LYS A 79 -1.39 -21.02 -25.44
C LYS A 79 -2.65 -20.42 -24.86
N GLU A 80 -2.95 -20.77 -23.62
CA GLU A 80 -4.03 -20.16 -22.84
C GLU A 80 -3.47 -19.19 -21.82
N LYS A 81 -4.09 -18.01 -21.74
CA LYS A 81 -3.81 -17.07 -20.64
C LYS A 81 -4.57 -17.52 -19.41
N ARG A 82 -3.85 -17.93 -18.37
CA ARG A 82 -4.42 -18.25 -17.08
C ARG A 82 -4.00 -17.19 -16.06
N LYS A 83 -4.96 -16.72 -15.27
CA LYS A 83 -4.70 -15.86 -14.15
C LYS A 83 -4.21 -16.70 -12.98
N GLU A 84 -3.00 -16.48 -12.55
CA GLU A 84 -2.45 -17.05 -11.32
C GLU A 84 -2.27 -15.96 -10.28
N LYS A 85 -2.67 -16.24 -9.04
CA LYS A 85 -2.38 -15.37 -7.92
C LYS A 85 -0.96 -15.61 -7.44
N VAL A 86 -0.12 -14.61 -7.56
CA VAL A 86 1.27 -14.66 -7.10
C VAL A 86 1.43 -13.68 -5.95
N LYS A 87 2.02 -14.15 -4.85
CA LYS A 87 2.39 -13.28 -3.73
C LYS A 87 3.67 -12.53 -4.08
N ASN A 88 3.55 -11.24 -4.30
CA ASN A 88 4.68 -10.36 -4.54
C ASN A 88 5.10 -9.65 -3.25
N GLU A 89 6.41 -9.64 -3.00
CA GLU A 89 7.01 -8.91 -1.89
C GLU A 89 7.25 -7.46 -2.31
N HIS A 90 6.77 -6.51 -1.50
CA HIS A 90 7.04 -5.10 -1.67
C HIS A 90 7.77 -4.56 -0.44
N VAL A 91 8.91 -3.93 -0.67
CA VAL A 91 9.74 -3.35 0.40
C VAL A 91 9.51 -1.85 0.45
N PHE A 92 9.17 -1.36 1.65
CA PHE A 92 8.98 0.06 1.93
C PHE A 92 10.00 0.54 2.95
N VAL A 93 10.40 1.79 2.80
CA VAL A 93 11.38 2.44 3.67
C VAL A 93 10.89 3.82 4.04
N LEU A 94 10.89 4.12 5.33
CA LEU A 94 10.73 5.48 5.83
C LEU A 94 12.11 6.11 6.02
N LYS A 95 12.40 7.18 5.28
CA LYS A 95 13.66 7.93 5.40
C LYS A 95 13.56 9.00 6.49
N GLN A 96 14.69 9.34 7.12
CA GLN A 96 14.73 10.48 8.04
C GLN A 96 14.56 11.79 7.26
N PRO A 97 13.73 12.74 7.78
CA PRO A 97 13.61 14.04 7.17
C PRO A 97 14.92 14.83 7.29
N THR A 98 15.22 15.58 6.26
CA THR A 98 16.26 16.60 6.31
C THR A 98 15.76 17.80 7.13
N ARG A 99 16.70 18.64 7.60
CA ARG A 99 16.34 19.88 8.30
C ARG A 99 15.39 20.76 7.48
N ARG A 100 15.66 20.89 6.18
CA ARG A 100 14.78 21.64 5.26
C ARG A 100 13.37 21.05 5.22
N GLN A 101 13.24 19.73 5.14
CA GLN A 101 11.95 19.05 5.14
C GLN A 101 11.19 19.25 6.47
N MET A 102 11.88 19.29 7.59
CA MET A 102 11.25 19.63 8.88
C MET A 102 10.74 21.07 8.89
N GLU A 103 11.52 22.04 8.39
CA GLU A 103 11.12 23.44 8.29
C GLU A 103 9.90 23.61 7.35
N GLU A 104 9.85 22.87 6.23
CA GLU A 104 8.70 22.85 5.32
C GLU A 104 7.44 22.26 5.98
N ALA A 105 7.58 21.17 6.73
CA ALA A 105 6.48 20.56 7.48
C ALA A 105 5.94 21.51 8.59
N ASP A 106 6.82 22.20 9.31
CA ASP A 106 6.43 23.19 10.32
C ASP A 106 5.69 24.38 9.70
N MET A 107 6.08 24.78 8.50
CA MET A 107 5.35 25.81 7.73
C MET A 107 3.94 25.34 7.38
N GLU A 108 3.79 24.10 6.92
CA GLU A 108 2.46 23.52 6.61
C GLU A 108 1.56 23.45 7.86
N TYR A 109 2.14 23.09 9.02
CA TYR A 109 1.43 23.17 10.31
C TYR A 109 0.90 24.56 10.56
N SER A 110 1.77 25.58 10.44
CA SER A 110 1.44 26.97 10.74
C SER A 110 0.37 27.54 9.79
N ILE A 111 0.45 27.17 8.51
CA ILE A 111 -0.54 27.56 7.49
C ILE A 111 -1.89 26.93 7.81
N GLU A 112 -1.92 25.62 8.11
CA GLU A 112 -3.19 24.92 8.41
C GLU A 112 -3.81 25.42 9.70
N MET A 113 -3.01 25.62 10.75
CA MET A 113 -3.46 26.20 12.00
C MET A 113 -4.11 27.59 11.78
N SER A 114 -3.41 28.47 11.05
CA SER A 114 -3.93 29.80 10.72
C SER A 114 -5.22 29.74 9.91
N ARG A 115 -5.30 28.79 8.94
CA ARG A 115 -6.50 28.56 8.13
C ARG A 115 -7.68 28.13 8.98
N CYS A 116 -7.46 27.15 9.86
CA CYS A 116 -8.49 26.63 10.77
C CYS A 116 -9.03 27.72 11.70
N VAL A 117 -8.13 28.49 12.31
CA VAL A 117 -8.55 29.60 13.21
C VAL A 117 -9.34 30.68 12.46
N LYS A 118 -8.92 31.05 11.24
CA LYS A 118 -9.67 31.99 10.40
C LYS A 118 -11.07 31.50 10.01
N GLN A 119 -11.23 30.18 9.90
CA GLN A 119 -12.53 29.53 9.63
C GLN A 119 -13.39 29.35 10.88
N GLY A 120 -12.93 29.81 12.05
CA GLY A 120 -13.64 29.69 13.32
C GLY A 120 -13.51 28.34 14.00
N ILE A 121 -12.58 27.48 13.55
CA ILE A 121 -12.27 26.20 14.20
C ILE A 121 -11.46 26.51 15.46
N LEU A 122 -11.96 26.05 16.61
CA LEU A 122 -11.33 26.31 17.90
C LEU A 122 -10.04 25.50 18.05
N THR A 123 -9.04 26.09 18.70
CA THR A 123 -7.88 25.34 19.18
C THR A 123 -8.26 24.47 20.39
N LYS A 124 -7.44 23.47 20.73
CA LYS A 124 -7.64 22.66 21.95
C LYS A 124 -7.78 23.56 23.19
N ALA A 125 -6.90 24.54 23.33
CA ALA A 125 -6.94 25.48 24.46
C ALA A 125 -8.22 26.33 24.50
N MET A 126 -8.65 26.86 23.34
CA MET A 126 -9.89 27.63 23.25
C MET A 126 -11.13 26.78 23.55
N LEU A 127 -11.13 25.54 23.10
CA LEU A 127 -12.19 24.57 23.33
C LEU A 127 -12.32 24.25 24.85
N LEU A 128 -11.17 23.90 25.47
CA LEU A 128 -11.09 23.60 26.88
C LEU A 128 -11.60 24.81 27.73
N ASN A 129 -11.13 26.02 27.42
CA ASN A 129 -11.59 27.23 28.12
C ASN A 129 -13.11 27.49 27.93
N LYS A 130 -13.64 27.24 26.73
CA LYS A 130 -15.07 27.45 26.48
C LYS A 130 -15.95 26.50 27.27
N TYR A 131 -15.52 25.29 27.50
CA TYR A 131 -16.31 24.29 28.22
C TYR A 131 -16.03 24.23 29.73
N SER A 132 -14.95 24.87 30.22
CA SER A 132 -14.67 24.97 31.67
C SER A 132 -15.80 25.61 32.44
N ASP A 133 -16.41 26.67 31.88
CA ASP A 133 -17.44 27.50 32.56
C ASP A 133 -18.85 26.91 32.46
N THR A 134 -19.09 25.93 31.58
CA THR A 134 -20.47 25.48 31.27
C THR A 134 -20.83 24.12 31.86
N GLY A 135 -19.95 23.51 32.67
CA GLY A 135 -20.18 22.15 33.22
C GLY A 135 -20.32 21.09 32.12
N GLY A 136 -19.72 21.35 30.96
CA GLY A 136 -19.81 20.53 29.75
C GLY A 136 -19.12 19.17 29.86
N ILE A 137 -18.75 18.61 28.72
CA ILE A 137 -18.23 17.23 28.53
C ILE A 137 -16.98 16.96 29.38
N MET A 138 -16.20 17.98 29.72
CA MET A 138 -15.01 17.91 30.58
C MET A 138 -15.22 18.80 31.80
N SER A 139 -15.01 18.28 32.98
CA SER A 139 -15.07 19.10 34.21
C SER A 139 -13.92 20.11 34.25
N GLU A 140 -14.09 21.22 34.99
CA GLU A 140 -13.03 22.24 35.16
C GLU A 140 -11.74 21.63 35.73
N ALA A 141 -11.86 20.65 36.62
CA ALA A 141 -10.72 19.93 37.20
C ALA A 141 -9.96 19.12 36.13
N GLU A 142 -10.66 18.36 35.29
CA GLU A 142 -10.06 17.57 34.19
C GLU A 142 -9.43 18.47 33.13
N ALA A 143 -10.07 19.57 32.78
CA ALA A 143 -9.53 20.55 31.83
C ALA A 143 -8.25 21.21 32.36
N LYS A 144 -8.21 21.52 33.65
CA LYS A 144 -7.05 22.08 34.31
C LYS A 144 -5.89 21.06 34.36
N GLU A 145 -6.19 19.84 34.79
CA GLU A 145 -5.20 18.75 34.82
C GLU A 145 -4.57 18.49 33.43
N LEU A 146 -5.40 18.43 32.40
CA LEU A 146 -4.92 18.27 31.01
C LEU A 146 -4.05 19.45 30.56
N SER A 147 -4.44 20.69 30.93
CA SER A 147 -3.65 21.89 30.63
C SER A 147 -2.30 21.89 31.35
N GLU A 148 -2.27 21.45 32.62
CA GLU A 148 -1.04 21.31 33.38
C GLU A 148 -0.10 20.25 32.82
N MET A 149 -0.65 19.09 32.38
CA MET A 149 0.13 18.05 31.69
C MET A 149 0.75 18.56 30.39
N TYR A 150 0.02 19.33 29.58
CA TYR A 150 0.58 19.96 28.36
C TYR A 150 1.67 20.99 28.68
N GLY A 151 1.44 21.82 29.69
CA GLY A 151 2.43 22.80 30.15
C GLY A 151 3.74 22.14 30.57
N ARG A 152 3.63 21.09 31.38
CA ARG A 152 4.79 20.32 31.84
C ARG A 152 5.52 19.60 30.69
N LEU A 153 4.78 19.02 29.76
CA LEU A 153 5.37 18.40 28.57
C LEU A 153 6.15 19.42 27.72
N GLY A 154 5.62 20.63 27.55
CA GLY A 154 6.30 21.72 26.84
C GLY A 154 7.60 22.15 27.50
N GLU A 155 7.62 22.27 28.84
CA GLU A 155 8.84 22.56 29.62
C GLU A 155 9.90 21.48 29.40
N LEU A 156 9.54 20.20 29.53
CA LEU A 156 10.45 19.08 29.36
C LEU A 156 10.99 18.99 27.92
N GLN A 157 10.16 19.27 26.92
CA GLN A 157 10.58 19.33 25.51
C GLN A 157 11.61 20.43 25.29
N THR A 158 11.42 21.60 25.89
CA THR A 158 12.34 22.72 25.81
C THR A 158 13.69 22.37 26.47
N GLU A 159 13.61 21.76 27.67
CA GLU A 159 14.80 21.28 28.39
C GLU A 159 15.57 20.23 27.57
N PHE A 160 14.88 19.24 27.02
CA PHE A 160 15.47 18.20 26.19
C PHE A 160 16.12 18.75 24.91
N THR A 161 15.46 19.72 24.25
CA THR A 161 15.98 20.36 23.04
C THR A 161 17.24 21.17 23.33
N SER A 162 17.30 21.86 24.48
CA SER A 162 18.46 22.63 24.90
C SER A 162 19.69 21.74 25.07
N TRP A 163 19.55 20.53 25.58
CA TRP A 163 20.65 19.58 25.72
C TRP A 163 21.14 19.01 24.38
N LYS A 164 20.21 18.72 23.44
CA LYS A 164 20.57 18.27 22.07
C LYS A 164 21.47 19.30 21.34
N MET A 165 21.34 20.54 21.66
CA MET A 165 22.17 21.62 21.05
C MET A 165 23.55 21.79 21.71
N SER A 166 23.72 21.34 22.96
CA SER A 166 24.92 21.66 23.75
C SER A 166 25.93 20.54 23.93
N ASP A 167 25.57 19.25 23.76
CA ASP A 167 26.49 18.16 24.14
C ASP A 167 26.47 16.92 23.25
N LYS A 168 27.68 16.33 23.10
CA LYS A 168 27.94 15.13 22.28
C LYS A 168 28.21 13.88 23.12
N SER A 169 28.02 13.91 24.42
CA SER A 169 28.34 12.81 25.30
C SER A 169 27.12 12.07 25.81
N GLU A 170 27.33 10.83 26.19
CA GLU A 170 26.36 9.82 26.64
C GLU A 170 25.14 10.35 27.42
N PHE A 171 23.99 9.77 27.16
CA PHE A 171 22.74 10.04 27.88
C PHE A 171 22.98 9.94 29.40
N SER A 172 22.90 11.07 30.10
CA SER A 172 23.00 11.09 31.56
C SER A 172 21.73 10.54 32.19
N GLU A 173 21.80 10.00 33.43
CA GLU A 173 20.65 9.57 34.21
C GLU A 173 19.54 10.63 34.28
N LYS A 174 19.93 11.92 34.25
CA LYS A 174 18.97 13.02 34.23
C LYS A 174 18.19 13.10 32.93
N GLN A 175 18.84 12.88 31.80
CA GLN A 175 18.19 12.86 30.50
C GLN A 175 17.24 11.68 30.35
N GLN A 176 17.60 10.50 30.87
CA GLN A 176 16.71 9.35 30.91
C GLN A 176 15.44 9.65 31.71
N LYS A 177 15.55 10.22 32.90
CA LYS A 177 14.39 10.58 33.70
C LYS A 177 13.45 11.57 33.01
N VAL A 178 14.00 12.55 32.28
CA VAL A 178 13.19 13.49 31.50
C VAL A 178 12.46 12.79 30.35
N VAL A 179 13.14 11.87 29.64
CA VAL A 179 12.50 11.10 28.58
C VAL A 179 11.39 10.18 29.12
N GLU A 180 11.63 9.52 30.26
CA GLU A 180 10.62 8.71 30.95
C GLU A 180 9.40 9.56 31.39
N GLU A 181 9.64 10.71 32.02
CA GLU A 181 8.58 11.63 32.43
C GLU A 181 7.78 12.14 31.23
N MET A 182 8.44 12.48 30.12
CA MET A 182 7.77 12.86 28.87
C MET A 182 6.90 11.72 28.29
N ALA A 183 7.39 10.49 28.36
CA ALA A 183 6.64 9.33 27.89
C ALA A 183 5.40 9.06 28.76
N ASP A 184 5.54 9.17 30.07
CA ASP A 184 4.43 9.01 31.02
C ASP A 184 3.36 10.09 30.85
N LEU A 185 3.78 11.37 30.73
CA LEU A 185 2.88 12.47 30.46
C LEU A 185 2.11 12.28 29.15
N ARG A 186 2.78 11.85 28.10
CA ARG A 186 2.13 11.57 26.82
C ARG A 186 1.10 10.45 26.91
N ARG A 187 1.41 9.36 27.63
CA ARG A 187 0.44 8.29 27.88
C ARG A 187 -0.78 8.79 28.66
N SER A 188 -0.57 9.62 29.68
CA SER A 188 -1.66 10.20 30.48
C SER A 188 -2.52 11.15 29.66
N ILE A 189 -1.89 12.02 28.84
CA ILE A 189 -2.58 12.91 27.91
C ILE A 189 -3.41 12.11 26.92
N ALA A 190 -2.81 11.11 26.26
CA ALA A 190 -3.49 10.26 25.27
C ALA A 190 -4.69 9.53 25.89
N LYS A 191 -4.57 8.99 27.10
CA LYS A 191 -5.67 8.36 27.82
C LYS A 191 -6.82 9.33 28.09
N THR A 192 -6.50 10.55 28.55
CA THR A 192 -7.51 11.59 28.79
C THR A 192 -8.14 12.06 27.49
N GLU A 193 -7.33 12.28 26.43
CA GLU A 193 -7.83 12.66 25.10
C GLU A 193 -8.73 11.60 24.46
N THR A 194 -8.45 10.31 24.68
CA THR A 194 -9.29 9.21 24.17
C THR A 194 -10.71 9.32 24.72
N ASN A 195 -10.86 9.69 26.00
CA ASN A 195 -12.17 9.90 26.61
C ASN A 195 -12.95 11.07 25.98
N PHE A 196 -12.23 12.04 25.41
CA PHE A 196 -12.77 13.24 24.78
C PHE A 196 -12.48 13.31 23.27
N SER A 197 -12.09 12.21 22.65
CA SER A 197 -11.61 12.15 21.27
C SER A 197 -12.61 12.75 20.26
N ALA A 198 -13.90 12.48 20.45
CA ALA A 198 -14.96 13.04 19.59
C ALA A 198 -15.01 14.57 19.63
N LEU A 199 -14.68 15.18 20.78
CA LEU A 199 -14.64 16.63 20.95
C LEU A 199 -13.34 17.24 20.41
N LEU A 200 -12.21 16.60 20.67
CA LEU A 200 -10.88 17.12 20.36
C LEU A 200 -10.43 16.85 18.92
N SER A 201 -10.99 15.84 18.26
CA SER A 201 -10.63 15.44 16.91
C SER A 201 -10.85 16.55 15.85
N HIS A 202 -11.78 17.44 16.09
CA HIS A 202 -12.13 18.53 15.16
C HIS A 202 -11.47 19.87 15.48
N THR A 203 -10.54 19.92 16.42
CA THR A 203 -9.79 21.14 16.77
C THR A 203 -8.80 21.53 15.68
N ALA A 204 -8.42 22.83 15.66
CA ALA A 204 -7.42 23.34 14.74
C ALA A 204 -6.07 22.65 14.91
N ASP A 205 -5.68 22.35 16.15
CA ASP A 205 -4.43 21.64 16.48
C ASP A 205 -4.42 20.26 15.86
N ASN A 206 -5.49 19.49 16.01
CA ASN A 206 -5.57 18.13 15.48
C ASN A 206 -5.55 18.13 13.94
N LYS A 207 -6.28 19.06 13.31
CA LYS A 207 -6.26 19.22 11.83
C LYS A 207 -4.87 19.58 11.31
N ALA A 208 -4.17 20.48 11.99
CA ALA A 208 -2.81 20.88 11.64
C ALA A 208 -1.82 19.71 11.83
N GLN A 209 -1.91 18.95 12.91
CA GLN A 209 -1.10 17.75 13.14
C GLN A 209 -1.34 16.68 12.08
N THR A 210 -2.60 16.39 11.76
CA THR A 210 -2.96 15.43 10.71
C THR A 210 -2.37 15.84 9.37
N LYS A 211 -2.40 17.13 9.03
CA LYS A 211 -1.79 17.63 7.80
C LYS A 211 -0.29 17.41 7.77
N VAL A 212 0.40 17.65 8.88
CA VAL A 212 1.86 17.42 8.99
C VAL A 212 2.20 15.93 8.89
N ILE A 213 1.45 15.06 9.54
CA ILE A 213 1.63 13.61 9.42
C ILE A 213 1.45 13.19 7.97
N SER A 214 0.42 13.67 7.28
CA SER A 214 0.22 13.41 5.85
C SER A 214 1.39 13.96 5.01
N TRP A 215 1.91 15.14 5.35
CA TRP A 215 3.08 15.70 4.70
C TRP A 215 4.30 14.79 4.83
N TYR A 216 4.60 14.31 6.04
CA TYR A 216 5.70 13.37 6.27
C TYR A 216 5.48 12.04 5.55
N LEU A 217 4.26 11.48 5.60
CA LEU A 217 3.91 10.26 4.88
C LEU A 217 4.29 10.37 3.39
N LEU A 218 3.87 11.46 2.75
CA LEU A 218 4.07 11.66 1.31
C LEU A 218 5.53 11.95 0.92
N HIS A 219 6.34 12.52 1.83
CA HIS A 219 7.71 12.93 1.52
C HIS A 219 8.77 11.95 2.03
N LEU A 220 8.46 11.12 3.02
CA LEU A 220 9.42 10.21 3.62
C LEU A 220 9.30 8.77 3.16
N THR A 221 8.19 8.39 2.52
CA THR A 221 7.96 7.03 2.08
C THR A 221 8.67 6.74 0.76
N LEU A 222 9.53 5.74 0.79
CA LEU A 222 10.20 5.19 -0.38
C LEU A 222 9.72 3.76 -0.62
N LYS A 223 9.65 3.35 -1.89
CA LYS A 223 9.42 1.97 -2.31
C LYS A 223 10.66 1.47 -3.05
N GLU A 224 11.09 0.26 -2.74
CA GLU A 224 12.18 -0.40 -3.47
C GLU A 224 11.62 -0.95 -4.80
N LYS A 225 12.25 -0.55 -5.90
CA LYS A 225 11.96 -1.04 -7.23
C LYS A 225 13.26 -1.33 -7.96
N ASP A 226 13.44 -2.55 -8.41
CA ASP A 226 14.66 -3.00 -9.13
C ASP A 226 15.96 -2.77 -8.33
N GLY A 227 15.90 -2.88 -6.99
CA GLY A 227 17.03 -2.64 -6.09
C GLY A 227 17.34 -1.16 -5.84
N GLU A 228 16.53 -0.24 -6.36
CA GLU A 228 16.65 1.20 -6.11
C GLU A 228 15.47 1.71 -5.26
N LEU A 229 15.77 2.59 -4.31
CA LEU A 229 14.76 3.28 -3.51
C LEU A 229 14.25 4.52 -4.27
N LYS A 230 12.96 4.53 -4.57
CA LYS A 230 12.26 5.64 -5.23
C LYS A 230 11.14 6.19 -4.36
N ASP A 231 10.85 7.48 -4.47
CA ASP A 231 9.70 8.07 -3.79
C ASP A 231 8.43 7.29 -4.17
N TYR A 232 7.71 6.80 -3.17
CA TYR A 232 6.46 6.07 -3.40
C TYR A 232 5.34 6.99 -3.89
N PHE A 233 5.33 8.22 -3.38
CA PHE A 233 4.43 9.28 -3.83
C PHE A 233 5.24 10.30 -4.64
N PRO A 234 5.30 10.16 -5.98
CA PRO A 234 6.06 11.07 -6.83
C PRO A 234 5.36 12.44 -6.92
N GLY A 235 6.16 13.49 -7.03
CA GLY A 235 5.68 14.86 -7.19
C GLY A 235 6.66 15.89 -6.65
N ASP A 236 6.63 17.10 -7.22
CA ASP A 236 7.52 18.19 -6.84
C ASP A 236 6.96 19.05 -5.70
N SER A 237 5.66 18.94 -5.41
CA SER A 237 4.97 19.68 -4.35
C SER A 237 4.12 18.74 -3.49
N PHE A 238 3.73 19.22 -2.30
CA PHE A 238 2.80 18.50 -1.43
C PHE A 238 1.48 18.17 -2.13
N ASP A 239 0.91 19.14 -2.88
CA ASP A 239 -0.36 18.93 -3.56
C ASP A 239 -0.24 17.88 -4.68
N SER A 240 0.84 17.91 -5.48
CA SER A 240 1.04 16.90 -6.53
C SER A 240 1.21 15.49 -5.98
N ARG A 241 1.89 15.34 -4.83
CA ARG A 241 2.02 14.05 -4.12
C ARG A 241 0.68 13.57 -3.57
N LYS A 242 -0.13 14.50 -3.10
CA LYS A 242 -1.47 14.23 -2.58
C LYS A 242 -2.44 13.83 -3.70
N ASP A 243 -2.37 14.47 -4.86
CA ASP A 243 -3.13 14.08 -6.05
C ASP A 243 -2.78 12.65 -6.50
N TYR A 244 -1.48 12.30 -6.42
CA TYR A 244 -1.05 10.92 -6.70
C TYR A 244 -1.62 9.93 -5.67
N LEU A 245 -1.62 10.25 -4.37
CA LEU A 245 -2.25 9.41 -3.33
C LEU A 245 -3.73 9.19 -3.67
N TYR A 246 -4.47 10.25 -3.98
CA TYR A 246 -5.88 10.14 -4.35
C TYR A 246 -6.08 9.26 -5.60
N SER A 247 -5.17 9.35 -6.58
CA SER A 247 -5.23 8.48 -7.75
C SER A 247 -5.05 7.01 -7.41
N LEU A 248 -4.25 6.66 -6.39
CA LEU A 248 -4.11 5.28 -5.91
C LEU A 248 -5.39 4.80 -5.21
N GLU A 249 -6.04 5.67 -4.42
CA GLU A 249 -7.33 5.37 -3.78
C GLU A 249 -8.44 5.16 -4.83
N GLU A 250 -8.54 6.05 -5.80
CA GLU A 250 -9.56 6.00 -6.86
C GLU A 250 -9.39 4.78 -7.80
N ASN A 251 -8.14 4.34 -8.01
CA ASN A 251 -7.84 3.17 -8.83
C ASN A 251 -7.87 1.85 -8.05
N GLU A 252 -8.20 1.88 -6.75
CA GLU A 252 -8.24 0.69 -5.88
C GLU A 252 -6.93 -0.12 -5.95
N ASP A 253 -5.77 0.57 -5.87
CA ASP A 253 -4.45 -0.08 -5.94
C ASP A 253 -4.25 -1.04 -4.75
N ASP A 254 -4.09 -2.32 -5.04
CA ASP A 254 -3.99 -3.38 -4.02
C ASP A 254 -2.78 -3.18 -3.10
N VAL A 255 -1.65 -2.70 -3.63
CA VAL A 255 -0.44 -2.44 -2.85
C VAL A 255 -0.65 -1.27 -1.92
N PHE A 256 -1.30 -0.21 -2.41
CA PHE A 256 -1.63 0.97 -1.62
C PHE A 256 -2.59 0.60 -0.48
N ALA A 257 -3.66 -0.12 -0.78
CA ALA A 257 -4.64 -0.58 0.22
C ALA A 257 -3.97 -1.41 1.33
N ALA A 258 -3.02 -2.29 0.98
CA ALA A 258 -2.31 -3.13 1.94
C ALA A 258 -1.28 -2.38 2.80
N VAL A 259 -0.75 -1.24 2.32
CA VAL A 259 0.37 -0.55 2.99
C VAL A 259 -0.02 0.75 3.69
N TYR A 260 -1.11 1.40 3.27
CA TYR A 260 -1.44 2.77 3.70
C TYR A 260 -1.63 2.90 5.23
N ASP A 261 -2.36 1.97 5.83
CA ASP A 261 -2.60 1.98 7.27
C ASP A 261 -1.31 1.76 8.06
N LYS A 262 -0.45 0.82 7.64
CA LYS A 262 0.87 0.60 8.23
C LYS A 262 1.76 1.84 8.12
N LEU A 263 1.81 2.46 6.94
CA LEU A 263 2.59 3.69 6.73
C LEU A 263 2.10 4.82 7.63
N THR A 264 0.79 5.00 7.72
CA THR A 264 0.16 6.03 8.56
C THR A 264 0.48 5.79 10.03
N ALA A 265 0.39 4.53 10.49
CA ALA A 265 0.72 4.16 11.86
C ALA A 265 2.20 4.41 12.16
N PHE A 266 3.12 3.98 11.30
CA PHE A 266 4.56 4.17 11.52
C PHE A 266 4.97 5.63 11.49
N VAL A 267 4.46 6.44 10.54
CA VAL A 267 4.75 7.87 10.48
C VAL A 267 4.18 8.59 11.70
N SER A 268 2.96 8.26 12.12
CA SER A 268 2.34 8.82 13.33
C SER A 268 3.13 8.45 14.58
N PHE A 269 3.50 7.19 14.72
CA PHE A 269 4.31 6.70 15.83
C PHE A 269 5.67 7.44 15.88
N TRP A 270 6.37 7.55 14.76
CA TRP A 270 7.62 8.29 14.68
C TRP A 270 7.44 9.77 15.05
N TYR A 271 6.39 10.41 14.52
CA TYR A 271 6.11 11.83 14.76
C TYR A 271 5.85 12.14 16.24
N PHE A 272 5.08 11.28 16.92
CA PHE A 272 4.74 11.47 18.32
C PHE A 272 5.78 10.92 19.31
N SER A 273 6.68 10.04 18.86
CA SER A 273 7.71 9.45 19.72
C SER A 273 8.90 10.38 19.89
N VAL A 274 9.44 10.45 21.11
CA VAL A 274 10.67 11.22 21.38
C VAL A 274 11.90 10.47 20.91
N SER A 275 11.90 9.14 21.04
CA SER A 275 13.02 8.25 20.74
C SER A 275 12.52 6.88 20.33
N ALA A 276 11.95 6.78 19.14
CA ALA A 276 11.54 5.48 18.58
C ALA A 276 12.78 4.67 18.17
N THR A 277 12.87 3.44 18.65
CA THR A 277 13.91 2.47 18.26
C THR A 277 13.36 1.52 17.18
N ASN A 278 14.28 0.81 16.51
CA ASN A 278 13.86 -0.22 15.57
C ASN A 278 13.02 -1.35 16.22
N GLN A 279 13.22 -1.60 17.52
CA GLN A 279 12.44 -2.60 18.23
C GLN A 279 11.00 -2.13 18.42
N ASP A 280 10.80 -0.87 18.80
CA ASP A 280 9.47 -0.29 18.99
C ASP A 280 8.65 -0.32 17.69
N PHE A 281 9.32 -0.13 16.53
CA PHE A 281 8.65 -0.27 15.23
C PHE A 281 8.26 -1.71 14.91
N LYS A 282 9.09 -2.71 15.29
CA LYS A 282 8.75 -4.12 15.10
C LYS A 282 7.59 -4.55 15.97
N ASP A 283 7.58 -4.11 17.22
CA ASP A 283 6.51 -4.40 18.15
C ASP A 283 5.18 -3.80 17.63
N LEU A 284 5.23 -2.56 17.12
CA LEU A 284 4.10 -1.91 16.46
C LEU A 284 3.65 -2.66 15.19
N GLU A 285 4.59 -3.16 14.39
CA GLU A 285 4.27 -3.96 13.19
C GLU A 285 3.56 -5.26 13.56
N GLU A 286 4.02 -5.95 14.61
CA GLU A 286 3.39 -7.17 15.13
C GLU A 286 1.96 -6.88 15.65
N ASP A 287 1.76 -5.77 16.34
CA ASP A 287 0.45 -5.35 16.84
C ASP A 287 -0.53 -5.04 15.69
N ILE A 288 -0.08 -4.36 14.64
CA ILE A 288 -0.88 -4.10 13.43
C ILE A 288 -1.26 -5.43 12.76
N ASP A 289 -0.29 -6.33 12.54
CA ASP A 289 -0.50 -7.59 11.83
C ASP A 289 -1.39 -8.57 12.62
N SER A 290 -1.41 -8.47 13.95
CA SER A 290 -2.30 -9.25 14.82
C SER A 290 -3.70 -8.65 14.98
N GLY A 291 -3.94 -7.44 14.48
CA GLY A 291 -5.21 -6.73 14.59
C GLY A 291 -5.51 -6.21 16.00
N ASN A 292 -4.47 -5.93 16.80
CA ASN A 292 -4.59 -5.44 18.18
C ASN A 292 -4.61 -3.90 18.28
N LEU A 293 -4.67 -3.20 17.14
CA LEU A 293 -4.73 -1.74 17.05
C LEU A 293 -6.10 -1.25 16.63
#